data_e97f800d50dee43bfc76e1742106747a
#
_entry.id   e97f800d50dee43bfc76e1742106747a
#
_cell.length_a   1.000
_cell.length_b   1.000
_cell.length_c   1.000
_cell.angle_alpha   90.00
_cell.angle_beta   90.00
_cell.angle_gamma   90.00
#
_symmetry.space_group_name_H-M   'P 1'
#
loop_
_entity.id
_entity.type
_entity.pdbx_description
1 polymer ?
#
loop_
_entity_poly.entity_id
_entity_poly.type
_entity_poly.pdbx_seq_one_letter_code
_entity_poly.pdbx_strand_id
1 'polypeptide(L)'
;MSKLDELLRELCPDGVEYKRFDEVCTLNARIGWQRLTKAEYMSKGDYLLITGTDFTETHEIDYSTCVYVTEERYKQDSKIQLKNGDILITKDGTLGKVAQVKGLEMPATLNGGVFVVRCKDGSLENRFILHYLLSNHFQSVVEQQKTGSTISHLTQTLFSRLMIPIPPLEIQREIVRILDNFTKLTAELTAELTAELIARKTQYDFYRDKLLTFESKIQLLSLKDIAKFSYGYTDKAQEHGDTRFLRITDISEDGTLKPDGAKYIQLNEESRKYLVKKGDLLLARTGATYGKTLYVPDDSPAVYASFLIKIELDNSKILNRYYWHFSKSNQYWRQAEKLVSKGGQQQFNTNAVERVVVPVPPLDVQNRIVNVLDNFEKICSDLNIGLPAEIRARQKQYEYYRDKLLTFAETGNTILSRAEQSRAEQSRAEQSRA
;
A
#
# COMPACT_ATOMS: atom_id res chain seq x y z
N MET A 1 12.30 33.76 -8.61
CA MET A 1 13.38 32.85 -8.16
C MET A 1 12.98 32.36 -6.79
N SER A 2 13.14 31.09 -6.45
CA SER A 2 12.85 30.64 -5.08
C SER A 2 13.98 31.01 -4.14
N LYS A 3 13.70 31.12 -2.83
CA LYS A 3 14.73 31.35 -1.81
C LYS A 3 15.83 30.28 -1.86
N LEU A 4 15.46 29.02 -2.17
CA LEU A 4 16.44 27.96 -2.32
C LEU A 4 17.37 28.21 -3.52
N ASP A 5 16.83 28.69 -4.65
CA ASP A 5 17.64 29.01 -5.83
C ASP A 5 18.66 30.13 -5.53
N GLU A 6 18.28 31.12 -4.74
CA GLU A 6 19.16 32.21 -4.31
C GLU A 6 20.30 31.68 -3.42
N LEU A 7 19.95 30.88 -2.40
CA LEU A 7 20.92 30.26 -1.50
C LEU A 7 21.90 29.33 -2.23
N LEU A 8 21.41 28.54 -3.19
CA LEU A 8 22.28 27.66 -3.98
C LEU A 8 23.27 28.42 -4.84
N ARG A 9 22.87 29.54 -5.46
CA ARG A 9 23.76 30.38 -6.25
C ARG A 9 24.82 31.10 -5.40
N GLU A 10 24.42 31.54 -4.20
CA GLU A 10 25.29 32.29 -3.30
C GLU A 10 26.27 31.38 -2.57
N LEU A 11 25.79 30.26 -2.00
CA LEU A 11 26.59 29.44 -1.09
C LEU A 11 27.18 28.18 -1.76
N CYS A 12 26.70 27.76 -2.93
CA CYS A 12 27.20 26.60 -3.66
C CYS A 12 27.33 26.87 -5.17
N PRO A 13 28.05 27.92 -5.61
CA PRO A 13 28.17 28.24 -7.02
C PRO A 13 28.85 27.12 -7.82
N ASP A 14 29.76 26.37 -7.21
CA ASP A 14 30.55 25.29 -7.83
C ASP A 14 29.95 23.90 -7.57
N GLY A 15 28.77 23.81 -6.90
CA GLY A 15 28.10 22.55 -6.53
C GLY A 15 28.20 22.25 -5.04
N VAL A 16 27.82 21.01 -4.66
CA VAL A 16 27.78 20.55 -3.27
C VAL A 16 28.79 19.45 -3.07
N GLU A 17 29.52 19.49 -1.96
CA GLU A 17 30.42 18.42 -1.55
C GLU A 17 29.64 17.18 -1.15
N TYR A 18 30.12 16.02 -1.58
CA TYR A 18 29.61 14.72 -1.14
C TYR A 18 30.63 14.02 -0.27
N LYS A 19 30.20 13.50 0.87
CA LYS A 19 31.04 12.72 1.78
C LYS A 19 30.45 11.33 2.00
N ARG A 20 31.29 10.40 2.36
CA ARG A 20 30.83 9.08 2.78
C ARG A 20 29.98 9.21 4.04
N PHE A 21 28.90 8.46 4.09
CA PHE A 21 27.96 8.55 5.21
C PHE A 21 28.63 8.23 6.55
N ASP A 22 29.56 7.26 6.58
CA ASP A 22 30.32 6.89 7.78
C ASP A 22 31.39 7.89 8.19
N GLU A 23 31.78 8.84 7.32
CA GLU A 23 32.67 9.94 7.68
C GLU A 23 31.95 11.01 8.52
N VAL A 24 30.70 11.29 8.17
CA VAL A 24 29.92 12.38 8.78
C VAL A 24 28.90 11.92 9.83
N CYS A 25 28.48 10.63 9.82
CA CYS A 25 27.53 10.08 10.76
C CYS A 25 28.09 8.89 11.52
N THR A 26 27.60 8.69 12.75
CA THR A 26 27.76 7.45 13.49
C THR A 26 26.53 6.58 13.35
N LEU A 27 26.73 5.26 13.28
CA LEU A 27 25.68 4.26 13.32
C LEU A 27 25.92 3.33 14.49
N ASN A 28 25.06 3.37 15.48
CA ASN A 28 25.15 2.51 16.65
C ASN A 28 23.90 1.62 16.74
N ALA A 29 24.11 0.40 17.17
CA ALA A 29 23.04 -0.56 17.43
C ALA A 29 23.48 -1.50 18.55
N ARG A 30 22.53 -2.14 19.17
CA ARG A 30 22.80 -3.25 20.08
C ARG A 30 23.42 -4.41 19.30
N ILE A 31 24.58 -4.89 19.72
CA ILE A 31 25.39 -5.89 18.98
C ILE A 31 25.72 -7.10 19.86
N GLY A 32 25.93 -8.25 19.21
CA GLY A 32 26.51 -9.47 19.79
C GLY A 32 25.88 -9.89 21.13
N TRP A 33 26.68 -9.90 22.17
CA TRP A 33 26.31 -10.30 23.53
C TRP A 33 25.29 -9.34 24.20
N GLN A 34 25.10 -8.14 23.68
CA GLN A 34 24.10 -7.19 24.16
C GLN A 34 22.67 -7.52 23.66
N ARG A 35 22.50 -8.49 22.76
CA ARG A 35 21.19 -8.84 22.21
C ARG A 35 20.18 -9.14 23.33
N LEU A 36 18.97 -8.60 23.12
CA LEU A 36 17.81 -8.87 23.97
C LEU A 36 16.97 -9.97 23.36
N THR A 37 16.46 -10.84 24.20
CA THR A 37 15.44 -11.82 23.84
C THR A 37 14.05 -11.27 24.20
N LYS A 38 13.01 -11.77 23.57
CA LYS A 38 11.62 -11.37 23.90
C LYS A 38 11.23 -11.65 25.36
N ALA A 39 11.91 -12.62 26.02
CA ALA A 39 11.69 -12.94 27.42
C ALA A 39 12.14 -11.83 28.40
N GLU A 40 13.01 -10.94 27.94
CA GLU A 40 13.50 -9.79 28.72
C GLU A 40 12.64 -8.53 28.52
N TYR A 41 11.61 -8.59 27.65
CA TYR A 41 10.71 -7.49 27.40
C TYR A 41 9.66 -7.41 28.51
N MET A 42 9.51 -6.24 29.07
CA MET A 42 8.57 -5.95 30.14
C MET A 42 7.40 -5.13 29.62
N SER A 43 6.21 -5.35 30.15
CA SER A 43 5.01 -4.57 29.79
C SER A 43 4.93 -3.20 30.48
N LYS A 44 5.73 -2.98 31.54
CA LYS A 44 5.84 -1.73 32.30
C LYS A 44 7.26 -1.58 32.84
N GLY A 45 7.74 -0.35 32.97
CA GLY A 45 9.05 -0.02 33.51
C GLY A 45 9.40 1.45 33.33
N ASP A 46 10.63 1.82 33.73
CA ASP A 46 11.12 3.20 33.64
C ASP A 46 12.04 3.45 32.44
N TYR A 47 12.35 2.40 31.65
CA TYR A 47 13.26 2.44 30.53
C TYR A 47 12.61 1.84 29.29
N LEU A 48 12.28 2.66 28.30
CA LEU A 48 11.67 2.24 27.04
C LEU A 48 12.66 1.46 26.17
N LEU A 49 12.15 0.43 25.51
CA LEU A 49 12.84 -0.29 24.44
C LEU A 49 12.12 -0.01 23.11
N ILE A 50 12.78 0.71 22.23
CA ILE A 50 12.23 1.03 20.91
C ILE A 50 12.66 -0.05 19.91
N THR A 51 11.68 -0.52 19.14
CA THR A 51 11.83 -1.55 18.11
C THR A 51 11.36 -1.01 16.75
N GLY A 52 11.63 -1.71 15.67
CA GLY A 52 11.18 -1.29 14.33
C GLY A 52 9.66 -1.36 14.13
N THR A 53 8.91 -2.01 15.03
CA THR A 53 7.44 -2.04 15.01
C THR A 53 6.78 -0.80 15.58
N ASP A 54 7.54 0.01 16.30
CA ASP A 54 7.06 1.23 16.95
C ASP A 54 7.17 2.47 16.03
N PHE A 55 7.68 2.28 14.79
CA PHE A 55 7.78 3.35 13.80
C PHE A 55 6.45 3.57 13.10
N THR A 56 5.95 4.80 13.17
CA THR A 56 4.71 5.22 12.50
C THR A 56 4.93 5.49 11.01
N GLU A 57 3.85 5.61 10.25
CA GLU A 57 3.88 6.03 8.84
C GLU A 57 4.30 7.50 8.68
N THR A 58 4.18 8.30 9.74
CA THR A 58 4.64 9.70 9.77
C THR A 58 6.11 9.84 10.13
N HIS A 59 6.84 8.71 10.19
CA HIS A 59 8.27 8.65 10.54
C HIS A 59 8.58 9.18 11.95
N GLU A 60 7.71 8.89 12.90
CA GLU A 60 7.85 9.17 14.32
C GLU A 60 7.74 7.88 15.13
N ILE A 61 7.90 7.95 16.44
CA ILE A 61 7.79 6.78 17.33
C ILE A 61 6.44 6.80 18.03
N ASP A 62 5.72 5.70 17.97
CA ASP A 62 4.55 5.44 18.80
C ASP A 62 5.00 4.85 20.14
N TYR A 63 5.13 5.69 21.14
CA TYR A 63 5.57 5.25 22.48
C TYR A 63 4.55 4.38 23.19
N SER A 64 3.28 4.37 22.75
CA SER A 64 2.23 3.53 23.34
C SER A 64 2.41 2.04 23.04
N THR A 65 3.13 1.73 21.95
CA THR A 65 3.43 0.36 21.51
C THR A 65 4.76 -0.19 22.05
N CYS A 66 5.59 0.70 22.61
CA CYS A 66 6.91 0.33 23.11
C CYS A 66 6.82 -0.59 24.34
N VAL A 67 7.78 -1.47 24.43
CA VAL A 67 8.01 -2.31 25.62
C VAL A 67 9.11 -1.70 26.48
N TYR A 68 9.40 -2.33 27.63
CA TYR A 68 10.35 -1.81 28.59
C TYR A 68 11.47 -2.82 28.84
N VAL A 69 12.61 -2.32 29.35
CA VAL A 69 13.76 -3.12 29.80
C VAL A 69 14.20 -2.71 31.20
N THR A 70 15.04 -3.52 31.82
CA THR A 70 15.66 -3.20 33.12
C THR A 70 16.67 -2.05 33.00
N GLU A 71 16.94 -1.36 34.08
CA GLU A 71 17.96 -0.32 34.16
C GLU A 71 19.35 -0.83 33.73
N GLU A 72 19.70 -2.07 34.10
CA GLU A 72 20.94 -2.71 33.70
C GLU A 72 21.05 -2.76 32.15
N ARG A 73 19.97 -3.19 31.45
CA ARG A 73 19.94 -3.27 30.01
C ARG A 73 19.98 -1.90 29.33
N TYR A 74 19.38 -0.89 29.95
CA TYR A 74 19.46 0.50 29.46
C TYR A 74 20.88 1.06 29.60
N LYS A 75 21.56 0.83 30.76
CA LYS A 75 22.91 1.34 31.05
C LYS A 75 24.03 0.58 30.33
N GLN A 76 23.71 -0.55 29.69
CA GLN A 76 24.68 -1.44 29.06
C GLN A 76 25.53 -0.79 27.98
N ASP A 77 24.92 0.15 27.23
CA ASP A 77 25.61 0.89 26.17
C ASP A 77 25.05 2.32 26.01
N SER A 78 25.83 3.31 26.37
CA SER A 78 25.45 4.72 26.29
C SER A 78 25.29 5.23 24.85
N LYS A 79 25.90 4.55 23.87
CA LYS A 79 25.82 4.95 22.45
C LYS A 79 24.44 4.72 21.85
N ILE A 80 23.67 3.80 22.42
CA ILE A 80 22.30 3.48 22.00
C ILE A 80 21.22 4.00 22.94
N GLN A 81 21.58 4.76 23.96
CA GLN A 81 20.63 5.56 24.74
C GLN A 81 20.11 6.69 23.87
N LEU A 82 18.79 6.80 23.76
CA LEU A 82 18.15 7.72 22.82
C LEU A 82 17.91 9.09 23.43
N LYS A 83 17.89 10.09 22.53
CA LYS A 83 17.52 11.47 22.85
C LYS A 83 16.64 12.06 21.74
N ASN A 84 15.87 13.08 22.07
CA ASN A 84 15.09 13.82 21.07
C ASN A 84 16.00 14.34 19.94
N GLY A 85 15.56 14.14 18.72
CA GLY A 85 16.28 14.48 17.50
C GLY A 85 17.05 13.30 16.88
N ASP A 86 17.27 12.18 17.59
CA ASP A 86 17.93 11.00 17.01
C ASP A 86 17.16 10.46 15.83
N ILE A 87 17.87 10.02 14.80
CA ILE A 87 17.30 9.34 13.63
C ILE A 87 17.52 7.84 13.79
N LEU A 88 16.45 7.08 13.63
CA LEU A 88 16.45 5.62 13.73
C LEU A 88 16.20 4.98 12.37
N ILE A 89 16.85 3.85 12.10
CA ILE A 89 16.61 3.06 10.90
C ILE A 89 16.59 1.56 11.21
N THR A 90 15.62 0.84 10.70
CA THR A 90 15.52 -0.61 10.88
C THR A 90 16.55 -1.34 10.03
N LYS A 91 17.34 -2.23 10.65
CA LYS A 91 18.35 -3.05 10.01
C LYS A 91 17.96 -4.51 9.85
N ASP A 92 16.92 -4.96 10.55
CA ASP A 92 16.40 -6.33 10.55
C ASP A 92 14.87 -6.32 10.37
N GLY A 93 14.31 -7.39 9.80
CA GLY A 93 12.87 -7.52 9.58
C GLY A 93 12.39 -6.62 8.44
N THR A 94 11.66 -5.56 8.74
CA THR A 94 11.26 -4.56 7.75
C THR A 94 12.41 -3.57 7.52
N LEU A 95 13.34 -3.91 6.63
CA LEU A 95 14.55 -3.12 6.37
C LEU A 95 14.25 -1.71 5.88
N GLY A 96 15.04 -0.73 6.36
CA GLY A 96 15.06 0.62 5.81
C GLY A 96 13.92 1.53 6.25
N LYS A 97 13.05 1.12 7.19
CA LYS A 97 12.13 2.06 7.82
C LYS A 97 12.92 3.09 8.62
N VAL A 98 12.54 4.35 8.49
CA VAL A 98 13.21 5.48 9.16
C VAL A 98 12.22 6.20 10.06
N ALA A 99 12.66 6.61 11.25
CA ALA A 99 11.89 7.44 12.17
C ALA A 99 12.78 8.43 12.92
N GLN A 100 12.21 9.54 13.37
CA GLN A 100 12.84 10.50 14.26
C GLN A 100 12.29 10.38 15.67
N VAL A 101 13.17 10.37 16.66
CA VAL A 101 12.79 10.44 18.07
C VAL A 101 12.32 11.86 18.38
N LYS A 102 11.03 12.02 18.71
CA LYS A 102 10.41 13.29 19.12
C LYS A 102 9.50 13.04 20.31
N GLY A 103 9.42 14.00 21.23
CA GLY A 103 8.54 13.88 22.42
C GLY A 103 8.94 12.76 23.35
N LEU A 104 10.21 12.37 23.38
CA LEU A 104 10.71 11.38 24.32
C LEU A 104 10.77 11.99 25.74
N GLU A 105 9.94 11.48 26.62
CA GLU A 105 9.81 11.95 28.03
C GLU A 105 10.49 11.00 29.02
N MET A 106 10.80 9.77 28.60
CA MET A 106 11.40 8.74 29.45
C MET A 106 12.74 8.27 28.85
N PRO A 107 13.68 7.75 29.69
CA PRO A 107 14.89 7.13 29.18
C PRO A 107 14.56 5.98 28.23
N ALA A 108 15.21 5.93 27.05
CA ALA A 108 14.95 4.93 26.03
C ALA A 108 16.23 4.36 25.43
N THR A 109 16.18 3.12 25.00
CA THR A 109 17.25 2.41 24.28
C THR A 109 16.68 1.64 23.08
N LEU A 110 17.55 1.07 22.25
CA LEU A 110 17.17 0.31 21.06
C LEU A 110 17.20 -1.20 21.28
N ASN A 111 16.38 -1.91 20.51
CA ASN A 111 16.57 -3.34 20.32
C ASN A 111 17.69 -3.60 19.27
N GLY A 112 18.03 -4.90 19.07
CA GLY A 112 19.09 -5.30 18.15
C GLY A 112 18.78 -5.05 16.65
N GLY A 113 17.52 -4.80 16.30
CA GLY A 113 17.05 -4.65 14.91
C GLY A 113 17.05 -3.21 14.40
N VAL A 114 17.55 -2.24 15.16
CA VAL A 114 17.51 -0.81 14.82
C VAL A 114 18.89 -0.18 15.01
N PHE A 115 19.27 0.70 14.08
CA PHE A 115 20.38 1.64 14.22
C PHE A 115 19.89 3.00 14.72
N VAL A 116 20.67 3.66 15.55
CA VAL A 116 20.60 5.10 15.76
C VAL A 116 21.70 5.79 14.94
N VAL A 117 21.29 6.83 14.21
CA VAL A 117 22.15 7.65 13.33
C VAL A 117 22.30 9.03 13.96
N ARG A 118 23.55 9.50 14.09
CA ARG A 118 23.87 10.83 14.62
C ARG A 118 24.96 11.48 13.79
N CYS A 119 24.81 12.76 13.47
CA CYS A 119 25.90 13.55 12.88
C CYS A 119 27.07 13.67 13.89
N LYS A 120 28.30 13.59 13.39
CA LYS A 120 29.53 13.64 14.22
C LYS A 120 29.94 15.05 14.58
N ASP A 121 29.82 15.98 13.65
CA ASP A 121 30.44 17.32 13.68
C ASP A 121 29.44 18.47 13.53
N GLY A 122 28.14 18.16 13.45
CA GLY A 122 27.10 19.16 13.26
C GLY A 122 26.98 19.71 11.84
N SER A 123 27.68 19.11 10.86
CA SER A 123 27.60 19.49 9.45
C SER A 123 26.26 19.13 8.79
N LEU A 124 25.49 18.26 9.43
CA LEU A 124 24.19 17.80 8.95
C LEU A 124 23.09 18.04 10.00
N GLU A 125 21.99 18.61 9.54
CA GLU A 125 20.73 18.68 10.30
C GLU A 125 20.10 17.29 10.40
N ASN A 126 19.64 16.87 11.57
CA ASN A 126 18.99 15.56 11.77
C ASN A 126 17.80 15.35 10.83
N ARG A 127 17.01 16.40 10.60
CA ARG A 127 15.86 16.34 9.73
C ARG A 127 16.25 16.19 8.25
N PHE A 128 17.38 16.74 7.84
CA PHE A 128 17.96 16.55 6.51
C PHE A 128 18.41 15.08 6.34
N ILE A 129 19.07 14.51 7.36
CA ILE A 129 19.44 13.09 7.37
C ILE A 129 18.18 12.20 7.23
N LEU A 130 17.09 12.52 7.94
CA LEU A 130 15.81 11.80 7.82
C LEU A 130 15.33 11.78 6.37
N HIS A 131 15.21 12.96 5.75
CA HIS A 131 14.73 13.06 4.36
C HIS A 131 15.64 12.35 3.37
N TYR A 132 16.98 12.41 3.57
CA TYR A 132 17.93 11.66 2.74
C TYR A 132 17.71 10.15 2.85
N LEU A 133 17.54 9.61 4.06
CA LEU A 133 17.28 8.19 4.28
C LEU A 133 15.90 7.75 3.76
N LEU A 134 14.96 8.67 3.59
CA LEU A 134 13.66 8.42 2.96
C LEU A 134 13.70 8.54 1.43
N SER A 135 14.77 9.08 0.84
CA SER A 135 14.88 9.26 -0.61
C SER A 135 14.91 7.94 -1.37
N ASN A 136 14.43 7.96 -2.63
CA ASN A 136 14.49 6.79 -3.49
C ASN A 136 15.92 6.34 -3.76
N HIS A 137 16.89 7.29 -3.76
CA HIS A 137 18.30 6.96 -3.86
C HIS A 137 18.75 6.00 -2.77
N PHE A 138 18.47 6.32 -1.50
CA PHE A 138 18.80 5.45 -0.37
C PHE A 138 17.94 4.18 -0.36
N GLN A 139 16.62 4.31 -0.54
CA GLN A 139 15.70 3.18 -0.47
C GLN A 139 15.95 2.13 -1.57
N SER A 140 16.39 2.55 -2.76
CA SER A 140 16.79 1.61 -3.83
C SER A 140 18.01 0.78 -3.45
N VAL A 141 18.96 1.35 -2.72
CA VAL A 141 20.12 0.60 -2.19
C VAL A 141 19.67 -0.42 -1.14
N VAL A 142 18.71 -0.05 -0.29
CA VAL A 142 18.11 -0.99 0.69
C VAL A 142 17.39 -2.13 -0.03
N GLU A 143 16.60 -1.86 -1.06
CA GLU A 143 15.88 -2.88 -1.84
C GLU A 143 16.83 -3.86 -2.54
N GLN A 144 17.93 -3.40 -3.08
CA GLN A 144 18.96 -4.27 -3.67
C GLN A 144 19.54 -5.27 -2.66
N GLN A 145 19.63 -4.90 -1.38
CA GLN A 145 20.06 -5.81 -0.32
C GLN A 145 19.03 -6.89 0.01
N LYS A 146 17.73 -6.65 -0.19
CA LYS A 146 16.68 -7.64 0.04
C LYS A 146 16.69 -8.77 -0.99
N THR A 147 17.12 -8.50 -2.22
CA THR A 147 17.08 -9.45 -3.33
C THR A 147 18.28 -10.41 -3.38
N GLY A 148 19.33 -10.17 -2.61
CA GLY A 148 20.62 -10.89 -2.70
C GLY A 148 20.88 -12.00 -1.66
N SER A 149 20.03 -12.17 -0.62
CA SER A 149 20.28 -13.17 0.44
C SER A 149 19.01 -13.70 1.09
N THR A 150 19.07 -14.93 1.62
CA THR A 150 17.98 -15.59 2.37
C THR A 150 17.62 -14.86 3.67
N ILE A 151 18.55 -14.08 4.22
CA ILE A 151 18.36 -13.20 5.39
C ILE A 151 19.01 -11.86 5.09
N SER A 152 18.19 -10.86 4.83
CA SER A 152 18.65 -9.51 4.48
C SER A 152 18.86 -8.67 5.74
N HIS A 153 20.06 -8.10 5.89
CA HIS A 153 20.40 -7.18 6.97
C HIS A 153 21.04 -5.92 6.42
N LEU A 154 20.68 -4.75 6.95
CA LEU A 154 21.46 -3.55 6.74
C LEU A 154 22.71 -3.61 7.60
N THR A 155 23.88 -3.45 6.97
CA THR A 155 25.18 -3.50 7.65
C THR A 155 25.83 -2.12 7.70
N GLN A 156 26.73 -1.89 8.67
CA GLN A 156 27.53 -0.68 8.68
C GLN A 156 28.37 -0.52 7.40
N THR A 157 28.83 -1.64 6.81
CA THR A 157 29.59 -1.64 5.55
C THR A 157 28.79 -1.07 4.38
N LEU A 158 27.46 -1.22 4.38
CA LEU A 158 26.62 -0.60 3.35
C LEU A 158 26.67 0.92 3.47
N PHE A 159 26.50 1.44 4.69
CA PHE A 159 26.54 2.90 4.95
C PHE A 159 27.90 3.50 4.65
N SER A 160 29.01 2.77 4.83
CA SER A 160 30.35 3.25 4.46
C SER A 160 30.56 3.47 2.95
N ARG A 161 29.65 2.93 2.12
CA ARG A 161 29.70 3.10 0.66
C ARG A 161 28.74 4.18 0.14
N LEU A 162 27.84 4.66 0.98
CA LEU A 162 26.88 5.69 0.62
C LEU A 162 27.52 7.08 0.68
N MET A 163 27.23 7.87 -0.35
CA MET A 163 27.66 9.27 -0.44
C MET A 163 26.47 10.16 -0.11
N ILE A 164 26.61 11.03 0.90
CA ILE A 164 25.58 12.00 1.28
C ILE A 164 26.04 13.42 0.91
N PRO A 165 25.19 14.26 0.30
CA PRO A 165 25.50 15.65 0.04
C PRO A 165 25.58 16.46 1.34
N ILE A 166 26.55 17.35 1.44
CA ILE A 166 26.79 18.21 2.59
C ILE A 166 26.66 19.70 2.17
N PRO A 167 25.46 20.17 1.78
CA PRO A 167 25.28 21.58 1.52
C PRO A 167 25.37 22.38 2.82
N PRO A 168 25.65 23.69 2.77
CA PRO A 168 25.62 24.58 3.92
C PRO A 168 24.31 24.45 4.73
N LEU A 169 24.37 24.65 6.04
CA LEU A 169 23.22 24.44 6.94
C LEU A 169 22.01 25.29 6.57
N GLU A 170 22.20 26.48 6.01
CA GLU A 170 21.11 27.33 5.52
C GLU A 170 20.32 26.66 4.39
N ILE A 171 21.01 26.01 3.47
CA ILE A 171 20.39 25.24 2.37
C ILE A 171 19.69 24.01 2.92
N GLN A 172 20.33 23.26 3.84
CA GLN A 172 19.69 22.11 4.48
C GLN A 172 18.40 22.50 5.17
N ARG A 173 18.39 23.60 5.94
CA ARG A 173 17.20 24.12 6.65
C ARG A 173 16.10 24.53 5.68
N GLU A 174 16.44 25.17 4.57
CA GLU A 174 15.43 25.56 3.58
C GLU A 174 14.85 24.33 2.88
N ILE A 175 15.67 23.33 2.53
CA ILE A 175 15.20 22.04 1.98
C ILE A 175 14.29 21.33 2.99
N VAL A 176 14.70 21.23 4.25
CA VAL A 176 13.92 20.63 5.32
C VAL A 176 12.57 21.36 5.46
N ARG A 177 12.58 22.69 5.49
CA ARG A 177 11.36 23.50 5.56
C ARG A 177 10.39 23.20 4.41
N ILE A 178 10.91 23.08 3.20
CA ILE A 178 10.12 22.75 2.01
C ILE A 178 9.56 21.33 2.14
N LEU A 179 10.40 20.36 2.44
CA LEU A 179 10.00 18.94 2.52
C LEU A 179 9.03 18.66 3.67
N ASP A 180 9.23 19.29 4.83
CA ASP A 180 8.32 19.17 5.97
C ASP A 180 6.94 19.75 5.65
N ASN A 181 6.88 20.91 4.97
CA ASN A 181 5.63 21.48 4.49
C ASN A 181 4.95 20.57 3.47
N PHE A 182 5.69 20.00 2.52
CA PHE A 182 5.15 19.03 1.57
C PHE A 182 4.62 17.78 2.26
N THR A 183 5.37 17.24 3.23
CA THR A 183 4.95 16.08 4.03
C THR A 183 3.62 16.36 4.74
N LYS A 184 3.53 17.52 5.40
CA LYS A 184 2.31 17.94 6.10
C LYS A 184 1.12 18.08 5.15
N LEU A 185 1.28 18.83 4.06
CA LEU A 185 0.22 19.05 3.08
C LEU A 185 -0.21 17.76 2.38
N THR A 186 0.74 16.87 2.07
CA THR A 186 0.42 15.57 1.48
C THR A 186 -0.34 14.69 2.46
N ALA A 187 0.04 14.68 3.73
CA ALA A 187 -0.67 13.92 4.77
C ALA A 187 -2.11 14.46 4.99
N GLU A 188 -2.29 15.78 5.08
CA GLU A 188 -3.59 16.43 5.21
C GLU A 188 -4.49 16.08 4.00
N LEU A 189 -4.00 16.27 2.78
CA LEU A 189 -4.74 15.97 1.56
C LEU A 189 -5.06 14.48 1.44
N THR A 190 -4.14 13.60 1.80
CA THR A 190 -4.37 12.14 1.79
C THR A 190 -5.45 11.76 2.80
N ALA A 191 -5.45 12.38 3.99
CA ALA A 191 -6.50 12.16 4.99
C ALA A 191 -7.87 12.63 4.50
N GLU A 192 -7.96 13.83 3.87
CA GLU A 192 -9.19 14.35 3.28
C GLU A 192 -9.73 13.44 2.17
N LEU A 193 -8.87 13.04 1.22
CA LEU A 193 -9.26 12.14 0.11
C LEU A 193 -9.67 10.76 0.63
N THR A 194 -9.03 10.26 1.69
CA THR A 194 -9.41 9.00 2.32
C THR A 194 -10.76 9.09 3.00
N ALA A 195 -11.01 10.19 3.71
CA ALA A 195 -12.32 10.46 4.33
C ALA A 195 -13.42 10.58 3.26
N GLU A 196 -13.15 11.28 2.15
CA GLU A 196 -14.08 11.37 1.03
C GLU A 196 -14.34 9.99 0.41
N LEU A 197 -13.31 9.17 0.22
CA LEU A 197 -13.45 7.80 -0.31
C LEU A 197 -14.37 6.94 0.58
N ILE A 198 -14.21 7.02 1.90
CA ILE A 198 -15.07 6.33 2.87
C ILE A 198 -16.51 6.84 2.76
N ALA A 199 -16.70 8.15 2.68
CA ALA A 199 -18.03 8.76 2.52
C ALA A 199 -18.68 8.34 1.19
N ARG A 200 -17.93 8.29 0.09
CA ARG A 200 -18.42 7.81 -1.22
C ARG A 200 -18.77 6.34 -1.22
N LYS A 201 -17.99 5.49 -0.55
CA LYS A 201 -18.33 4.07 -0.37
C LYS A 201 -19.62 3.90 0.42
N THR A 202 -19.79 4.64 1.51
CA THR A 202 -21.03 4.64 2.31
C THR A 202 -22.22 5.12 1.48
N GLN A 203 -22.03 6.16 0.67
CA GLN A 203 -23.05 6.67 -0.24
C GLN A 203 -23.39 5.63 -1.32
N TYR A 204 -22.39 4.95 -1.90
CA TYR A 204 -22.62 3.85 -2.83
C TYR A 204 -23.45 2.74 -2.22
N ASP A 205 -23.12 2.27 -1.02
CA ASP A 205 -23.84 1.22 -0.33
C ASP A 205 -25.30 1.61 -0.07
N PHE A 206 -25.53 2.85 0.37
CA PHE A 206 -26.88 3.38 0.59
C PHE A 206 -27.69 3.41 -0.72
N TYR A 207 -27.15 3.98 -1.79
CA TYR A 207 -27.86 4.08 -3.07
C TYR A 207 -28.03 2.71 -3.74
N ARG A 208 -27.06 1.81 -3.64
CA ARG A 208 -27.18 0.44 -4.11
C ARG A 208 -28.38 -0.23 -3.45
N ASP A 209 -28.46 -0.22 -2.14
CA ASP A 209 -29.54 -0.86 -1.41
C ASP A 209 -30.89 -0.20 -1.70
N LYS A 210 -30.94 1.13 -1.83
CA LYS A 210 -32.15 1.88 -2.20
C LYS A 210 -32.63 1.56 -3.62
N LEU A 211 -31.73 1.54 -4.60
CA LEU A 211 -32.06 1.24 -6.01
C LEU A 211 -32.46 -0.22 -6.24
N LEU A 212 -32.03 -1.13 -5.37
CA LEU A 212 -32.36 -2.55 -5.41
C LEU A 212 -33.60 -2.90 -4.54
N THR A 213 -34.19 -1.91 -3.85
CA THR A 213 -35.42 -2.05 -3.07
C THR A 213 -36.58 -1.41 -3.84
N PHE A 214 -37.61 -2.18 -4.16
CA PHE A 214 -38.72 -1.72 -4.98
C PHE A 214 -40.00 -1.61 -4.13
N GLU A 215 -40.66 -0.47 -4.19
CA GLU A 215 -41.96 -0.22 -3.53
C GLU A 215 -43.13 -0.78 -4.34
N SER A 216 -42.98 -0.96 -5.65
CA SER A 216 -43.96 -1.53 -6.54
C SER A 216 -43.85 -3.07 -6.64
N LYS A 217 -44.91 -3.74 -7.11
CA LYS A 217 -44.93 -5.20 -7.34
C LYS A 217 -43.94 -5.55 -8.48
N ILE A 218 -42.69 -5.87 -8.08
CA ILE A 218 -41.67 -6.41 -8.97
C ILE A 218 -41.66 -7.92 -8.83
N GLN A 219 -41.37 -8.62 -9.90
CA GLN A 219 -41.23 -10.06 -9.88
C GLN A 219 -40.01 -10.45 -9.02
N LEU A 220 -40.23 -11.30 -8.03
CA LEU A 220 -39.21 -11.90 -7.20
C LEU A 220 -38.98 -13.33 -7.71
N LEU A 221 -37.78 -13.63 -8.16
CA LEU A 221 -37.43 -14.95 -8.69
C LEU A 221 -36.31 -15.58 -7.84
N SER A 222 -36.42 -16.88 -7.61
CA SER A 222 -35.35 -17.65 -7.01
C SER A 222 -34.21 -17.86 -8.05
N LEU A 223 -32.96 -17.93 -7.61
CA LEU A 223 -31.89 -18.27 -8.53
C LEU A 223 -32.04 -19.62 -9.19
N LYS A 224 -32.78 -20.56 -8.53
CA LYS A 224 -33.15 -21.85 -9.12
C LYS A 224 -33.92 -21.68 -10.45
N ASP A 225 -34.74 -20.64 -10.57
CA ASP A 225 -35.63 -20.43 -11.71
C ASP A 225 -34.96 -19.65 -12.87
N ILE A 226 -33.80 -19.05 -12.60
CA ILE A 226 -33.16 -18.12 -13.54
C ILE A 226 -31.66 -18.33 -13.69
N ALA A 227 -31.08 -19.37 -13.08
CA ALA A 227 -29.65 -19.64 -13.15
C ALA A 227 -29.31 -21.13 -13.25
N LYS A 228 -28.16 -21.41 -13.84
CA LYS A 228 -27.44 -22.69 -13.77
C LYS A 228 -26.19 -22.54 -12.97
N PHE A 229 -25.74 -23.61 -12.32
CA PHE A 229 -24.57 -23.59 -11.42
C PHE A 229 -23.63 -24.71 -11.80
N SER A 230 -22.32 -24.39 -11.80
CA SER A 230 -21.26 -25.36 -12.00
C SER A 230 -20.11 -25.12 -11.04
N TYR A 231 -19.59 -26.19 -10.44
CA TYR A 231 -18.39 -26.14 -9.60
C TYR A 231 -17.13 -26.05 -10.49
N GLY A 232 -16.11 -25.40 -9.97
CA GLY A 232 -14.85 -25.23 -10.67
C GLY A 232 -13.94 -26.45 -10.62
N TYR A 233 -12.78 -26.29 -11.24
CA TYR A 233 -11.75 -27.31 -11.41
C TYR A 233 -10.95 -27.54 -10.13
N THR A 234 -10.55 -28.80 -9.88
CA THR A 234 -9.71 -29.16 -8.73
C THR A 234 -8.29 -29.40 -9.21
N ASP A 235 -7.39 -28.50 -8.85
CA ASP A 235 -5.97 -28.64 -9.15
C ASP A 235 -5.13 -27.92 -8.09
N LYS A 236 -3.82 -28.16 -8.12
CA LYS A 236 -2.84 -27.50 -7.24
C LYS A 236 -2.38 -26.18 -7.86
N ALA A 237 -2.67 -25.09 -7.19
CA ALA A 237 -2.24 -23.74 -7.59
C ALA A 237 -0.70 -23.63 -7.58
N GLN A 238 -0.13 -23.04 -8.64
CA GLN A 238 1.32 -22.86 -8.86
C GLN A 238 1.66 -21.37 -8.94
N GLU A 239 2.94 -21.03 -8.71
CA GLU A 239 3.43 -19.64 -8.85
C GLU A 239 3.48 -19.22 -10.33
N HIS A 240 3.71 -20.16 -11.24
CA HIS A 240 3.82 -19.94 -12.67
C HIS A 240 2.96 -20.94 -13.45
N GLY A 241 2.46 -20.52 -14.60
CA GLY A 241 1.64 -21.32 -15.50
C GLY A 241 1.17 -20.47 -16.68
N ASP A 242 0.52 -21.09 -17.66
CA ASP A 242 -0.01 -20.41 -18.84
C ASP A 242 -1.40 -19.82 -18.64
N THR A 243 -2.12 -20.25 -17.59
CA THR A 243 -3.50 -19.86 -17.32
C THR A 243 -3.68 -19.51 -15.86
N ARG A 244 -4.30 -18.34 -15.59
CA ARG A 244 -4.60 -17.89 -14.23
C ARG A 244 -5.61 -18.82 -13.55
N PHE A 245 -5.32 -19.19 -12.29
CA PHE A 245 -6.19 -20.06 -11.49
C PHE A 245 -6.93 -19.21 -10.44
N LEU A 246 -8.20 -18.90 -10.69
CA LEU A 246 -9.04 -18.06 -9.82
C LEU A 246 -9.50 -18.84 -8.59
N ARG A 247 -9.19 -18.31 -7.41
CA ARG A 247 -9.51 -18.94 -6.13
C ARG A 247 -10.39 -18.01 -5.29
N ILE A 248 -11.01 -18.55 -4.24
CA ILE A 248 -11.79 -17.75 -3.27
C ILE A 248 -10.96 -16.63 -2.62
N THR A 249 -9.64 -16.82 -2.47
CA THR A 249 -8.70 -15.83 -1.91
C THR A 249 -8.43 -14.66 -2.85
N ASP A 250 -8.67 -14.83 -4.15
CA ASP A 250 -8.42 -13.82 -5.17
C ASP A 250 -9.58 -12.83 -5.30
N ILE A 251 -10.71 -13.08 -4.62
CA ILE A 251 -11.86 -12.19 -4.57
C ILE A 251 -11.64 -11.17 -3.43
N SER A 252 -11.70 -9.89 -3.76
CA SER A 252 -11.63 -8.79 -2.80
C SER A 252 -12.96 -8.63 -2.02
N GLU A 253 -13.00 -7.72 -1.06
CA GLU A 253 -14.23 -7.48 -0.26
C GLU A 253 -15.37 -6.89 -1.08
N ASP A 254 -15.04 -6.14 -2.11
CA ASP A 254 -16.00 -5.49 -3.02
C ASP A 254 -16.40 -6.36 -4.23
N GLY A 255 -15.98 -7.64 -4.27
CA GLY A 255 -16.33 -8.58 -5.34
C GLY A 255 -15.54 -8.35 -6.64
N THR A 256 -14.38 -7.71 -6.57
CA THR A 256 -13.45 -7.54 -7.68
C THR A 256 -12.27 -8.50 -7.57
N LEU A 257 -11.49 -8.60 -8.64
CA LEU A 257 -10.30 -9.45 -8.67
C LEU A 257 -9.10 -8.72 -8.07
N LYS A 258 -8.45 -9.32 -7.08
CA LYS A 258 -7.23 -8.77 -6.50
C LYS A 258 -6.11 -8.73 -7.53
N PRO A 259 -5.32 -7.63 -7.59
CA PRO A 259 -4.20 -7.52 -8.51
C PRO A 259 -3.02 -8.42 -8.13
N ASP A 260 -2.82 -8.63 -6.82
CA ASP A 260 -1.66 -9.31 -6.26
C ASP A 260 -1.96 -10.77 -5.87
N GLY A 261 -0.91 -11.59 -5.77
CA GLY A 261 -1.00 -12.98 -5.30
C GLY A 261 -1.62 -13.94 -6.31
N ALA A 262 -1.65 -13.59 -7.61
CA ALA A 262 -2.16 -14.44 -8.67
C ALA A 262 -1.46 -15.82 -8.64
N LYS A 263 -2.23 -16.88 -8.85
CA LYS A 263 -1.74 -18.24 -9.03
C LYS A 263 -2.17 -18.77 -10.39
N TYR A 264 -1.48 -19.80 -10.84
CA TYR A 264 -1.59 -20.33 -12.18
C TYR A 264 -1.72 -21.84 -12.19
N ILE A 265 -2.14 -22.39 -13.33
CA ILE A 265 -2.10 -23.81 -13.67
C ILE A 265 -1.60 -23.96 -15.12
N GLN A 266 -1.23 -25.18 -15.50
CA GLN A 266 -1.06 -25.54 -16.91
C GLN A 266 -2.40 -25.97 -17.48
N LEU A 267 -2.80 -25.33 -18.58
CA LEU A 267 -4.08 -25.62 -19.24
C LEU A 267 -4.02 -27.00 -19.90
N ASN A 268 -4.99 -27.84 -19.61
CA ASN A 268 -5.17 -29.17 -20.21
C ASN A 268 -6.59 -29.33 -20.76
N GLU A 269 -6.88 -30.46 -21.42
CA GLU A 269 -8.20 -30.72 -22.02
C GLU A 269 -9.35 -30.71 -21.00
N GLU A 270 -9.09 -31.19 -19.79
CA GLU A 270 -10.07 -31.23 -18.71
C GLU A 270 -10.35 -29.82 -18.17
N SER A 271 -9.30 -29.05 -17.86
CA SER A 271 -9.42 -27.70 -17.30
C SER A 271 -9.99 -26.67 -18.28
N ARG A 272 -9.90 -26.92 -19.61
CA ARG A 272 -10.51 -26.05 -20.64
C ARG A 272 -12.01 -25.84 -20.47
N LYS A 273 -12.72 -26.82 -19.89
CA LYS A 273 -14.17 -26.74 -19.61
C LYS A 273 -14.52 -25.68 -18.57
N TYR A 274 -13.53 -25.26 -17.79
CA TYR A 274 -13.66 -24.30 -16.69
C TYR A 274 -13.08 -22.91 -17.02
N LEU A 275 -12.78 -22.67 -18.28
CA LEU A 275 -12.38 -21.34 -18.73
C LEU A 275 -13.52 -20.36 -18.52
N VAL A 276 -13.17 -19.18 -18.06
CA VAL A 276 -14.10 -18.05 -17.87
C VAL A 276 -13.87 -16.99 -18.94
N LYS A 277 -14.87 -16.16 -19.12
CA LYS A 277 -14.84 -15.00 -20.01
C LYS A 277 -15.33 -13.75 -19.27
N LYS A 278 -15.05 -12.61 -19.82
CA LYS A 278 -15.56 -11.33 -19.31
C LYS A 278 -17.08 -11.38 -19.06
N GLY A 279 -17.47 -10.93 -17.87
CA GLY A 279 -18.86 -10.88 -17.47
C GLY A 279 -19.37 -12.15 -16.79
N ASP A 280 -18.58 -13.24 -16.71
CA ASP A 280 -18.94 -14.41 -15.93
C ASP A 280 -18.99 -14.07 -14.42
N LEU A 281 -19.84 -14.79 -13.71
CA LEU A 281 -20.05 -14.63 -12.26
C LEU A 281 -19.50 -15.84 -11.51
N LEU A 282 -18.60 -15.62 -10.57
CA LEU A 282 -18.00 -16.68 -9.75
C LEU A 282 -18.27 -16.40 -8.26
N LEU A 283 -19.00 -17.31 -7.63
CA LEU A 283 -19.38 -17.22 -6.22
C LEU A 283 -18.43 -18.04 -5.35
N ALA A 284 -17.88 -17.44 -4.31
CA ALA A 284 -17.12 -18.14 -3.28
C ALA A 284 -18.07 -18.94 -2.37
N ARG A 285 -17.87 -20.28 -2.31
CA ARG A 285 -18.80 -21.15 -1.57
C ARG A 285 -18.38 -21.49 -0.14
N THR A 286 -17.16 -21.17 0.26
CA THR A 286 -16.61 -21.62 1.55
C THR A 286 -15.75 -20.56 2.22
N GLY A 287 -15.52 -20.76 3.54
CA GLY A 287 -14.59 -19.98 4.35
C GLY A 287 -15.07 -18.54 4.60
N ALA A 288 -14.15 -17.66 5.01
CA ALA A 288 -14.46 -16.26 5.32
C ALA A 288 -14.95 -15.43 4.10
N THR A 289 -14.80 -15.97 2.89
CA THR A 289 -15.21 -15.31 1.65
C THR A 289 -16.54 -15.83 1.09
N TYR A 290 -17.22 -16.74 1.80
CA TYR A 290 -18.47 -17.30 1.32
C TYR A 290 -19.48 -16.21 0.92
N GLY A 291 -20.24 -16.45 -0.11
CA GLY A 291 -21.25 -15.51 -0.60
C GLY A 291 -20.71 -14.37 -1.47
N LYS A 292 -19.41 -14.05 -1.42
CA LYS A 292 -18.83 -13.04 -2.30
C LYS A 292 -18.86 -13.52 -3.76
N THR A 293 -19.29 -12.63 -4.64
CA THR A 293 -19.40 -12.92 -6.09
C THR A 293 -18.41 -12.05 -6.85
N LEU A 294 -17.51 -12.67 -7.60
CA LEU A 294 -16.62 -12.02 -8.55
C LEU A 294 -17.35 -11.82 -9.88
N TYR A 295 -17.27 -10.62 -10.43
CA TYR A 295 -17.56 -10.36 -11.83
C TYR A 295 -16.23 -10.37 -12.61
N VAL A 296 -16.07 -11.31 -13.53
CA VAL A 296 -14.83 -11.48 -14.31
C VAL A 296 -14.60 -10.23 -15.18
N PRO A 297 -13.48 -9.50 -15.00
CA PRO A 297 -13.34 -8.15 -15.56
C PRO A 297 -12.98 -8.14 -17.04
N ASP A 298 -12.28 -9.15 -17.53
CA ASP A 298 -11.73 -9.22 -18.89
C ASP A 298 -11.67 -10.67 -19.41
N ASP A 299 -11.22 -10.83 -20.64
CA ASP A 299 -11.10 -12.11 -21.32
C ASP A 299 -9.69 -12.74 -21.20
N SER A 300 -8.89 -12.33 -20.21
CA SER A 300 -7.61 -12.97 -19.91
C SER A 300 -7.82 -14.46 -19.58
N PRO A 301 -7.00 -15.37 -20.12
CA PRO A 301 -7.16 -16.79 -19.88
C PRO A 301 -7.16 -17.13 -18.39
N ALA A 302 -8.29 -17.60 -17.88
CA ALA A 302 -8.44 -17.98 -16.48
C ALA A 302 -9.38 -19.17 -16.30
N VAL A 303 -9.04 -20.02 -15.35
CA VAL A 303 -9.83 -21.19 -14.91
C VAL A 303 -10.21 -20.97 -13.46
N TYR A 304 -11.46 -21.28 -13.09
CA TYR A 304 -11.95 -21.13 -11.73
C TYR A 304 -11.83 -22.42 -10.91
N ALA A 305 -11.39 -22.28 -9.66
CA ALA A 305 -11.14 -23.38 -8.73
C ALA A 305 -12.43 -23.98 -8.14
N SER A 306 -12.37 -25.22 -7.67
CA SER A 306 -13.51 -26.00 -7.14
C SER A 306 -14.22 -25.39 -5.92
N PHE A 307 -13.62 -24.44 -5.23
CA PHE A 307 -14.26 -23.67 -4.17
C PHE A 307 -15.05 -22.45 -4.68
N LEU A 308 -15.10 -22.27 -6.00
CA LEU A 308 -15.96 -21.32 -6.68
C LEU A 308 -17.12 -22.05 -7.38
N ILE A 309 -18.26 -21.37 -7.45
CA ILE A 309 -19.43 -21.77 -8.23
C ILE A 309 -19.63 -20.73 -9.33
N LYS A 310 -19.61 -21.16 -10.58
CA LYS A 310 -20.02 -20.31 -11.70
C LYS A 310 -21.55 -20.22 -11.72
N ILE A 311 -22.07 -19.00 -11.81
CA ILE A 311 -23.50 -18.69 -11.93
C ILE A 311 -23.76 -18.26 -13.37
N GLU A 312 -24.50 -19.04 -14.11
CA GLU A 312 -24.94 -18.74 -15.48
C GLU A 312 -26.40 -18.30 -15.46
N LEU A 313 -26.62 -16.99 -15.52
CA LEU A 313 -27.97 -16.39 -15.47
C LEU A 313 -28.68 -16.45 -16.84
N ASP A 314 -29.99 -16.54 -16.78
CA ASP A 314 -30.87 -16.33 -17.94
C ASP A 314 -30.89 -14.84 -18.30
N ASN A 315 -29.99 -14.44 -19.20
CA ASN A 315 -29.80 -13.03 -19.60
C ASN A 315 -31.03 -12.43 -20.34
N SER A 316 -32.07 -13.24 -20.67
CA SER A 316 -33.35 -12.71 -21.13
C SER A 316 -34.19 -12.12 -20.02
N LYS A 317 -33.86 -12.42 -18.75
CA LYS A 317 -34.57 -11.97 -17.55
C LYS A 317 -33.72 -11.07 -16.67
N ILE A 318 -32.42 -11.42 -16.47
CA ILE A 318 -31.57 -10.75 -15.52
C ILE A 318 -30.14 -10.56 -16.07
N LEU A 319 -29.60 -9.36 -15.95
CA LEU A 319 -28.24 -9.04 -16.38
C LEU A 319 -27.20 -9.49 -15.34
N ASN A 320 -26.09 -10.08 -15.78
CA ASN A 320 -24.99 -10.49 -14.89
C ASN A 320 -24.47 -9.33 -14.02
N ARG A 321 -24.33 -8.13 -14.59
CA ARG A 321 -23.87 -6.96 -13.86
C ARG A 321 -24.86 -6.45 -12.81
N TYR A 322 -26.17 -6.55 -13.10
CA TYR A 322 -27.24 -6.24 -12.16
C TYR A 322 -27.21 -7.20 -10.96
N TYR A 323 -27.12 -8.51 -11.23
CA TYR A 323 -27.01 -9.51 -10.17
C TYR A 323 -25.74 -9.29 -9.33
N TRP A 324 -24.63 -8.94 -9.95
CA TRP A 324 -23.39 -8.66 -9.21
C TRP A 324 -23.53 -7.49 -8.22
N HIS A 325 -24.19 -6.39 -8.61
CA HIS A 325 -24.53 -5.32 -7.66
C HIS A 325 -25.50 -5.82 -6.56
N PHE A 326 -26.50 -6.63 -6.92
CA PHE A 326 -27.40 -7.23 -5.96
C PHE A 326 -26.66 -8.13 -4.95
N SER A 327 -25.69 -8.92 -5.38
CA SER A 327 -24.89 -9.81 -4.52
C SER A 327 -24.03 -9.09 -3.48
N LYS A 328 -23.90 -7.76 -3.60
CA LYS A 328 -23.23 -6.90 -2.61
C LYS A 328 -24.22 -6.20 -1.67
N SER A 329 -25.53 -6.30 -1.89
CA SER A 329 -26.57 -5.60 -1.13
C SER A 329 -26.86 -6.24 0.22
N ASN A 330 -27.35 -5.44 1.15
CA ASN A 330 -27.86 -5.93 2.43
C ASN A 330 -29.00 -6.95 2.27
N GLN A 331 -29.83 -6.82 1.23
CA GLN A 331 -30.89 -7.76 0.93
C GLN A 331 -30.34 -9.15 0.57
N TYR A 332 -29.27 -9.23 -0.19
CA TYR A 332 -28.58 -10.48 -0.49
C TYR A 332 -27.93 -11.08 0.75
N TRP A 333 -27.16 -10.32 1.50
CA TRP A 333 -26.41 -10.81 2.65
C TRP A 333 -27.31 -11.32 3.76
N ARG A 334 -28.45 -10.67 4.03
CA ARG A 334 -29.47 -11.18 4.97
C ARG A 334 -30.03 -12.55 4.58
N GLN A 335 -30.06 -12.87 3.29
CA GLN A 335 -30.47 -14.20 2.80
C GLN A 335 -29.28 -15.18 2.91
N ALA A 336 -28.08 -14.81 2.45
CA ALA A 336 -26.91 -15.66 2.48
C ALA A 336 -26.56 -16.13 3.91
N GLU A 337 -26.61 -15.24 4.91
CA GLU A 337 -26.40 -15.56 6.32
C GLU A 337 -27.43 -16.56 6.91
N LYS A 338 -28.66 -16.54 6.40
CA LYS A 338 -29.72 -17.52 6.81
C LYS A 338 -29.56 -18.85 6.11
N LEU A 339 -29.01 -18.86 4.90
CA LEU A 339 -28.93 -20.04 4.04
C LEU A 339 -27.61 -20.80 4.19
N VAL A 340 -26.54 -20.13 4.69
CA VAL A 340 -25.25 -20.77 4.92
C VAL A 340 -25.35 -21.83 6.03
N SER A 341 -24.68 -22.97 5.84
CA SER A 341 -24.59 -23.99 6.89
C SER A 341 -23.76 -23.48 8.09
N LYS A 342 -24.30 -23.68 9.31
CA LYS A 342 -23.64 -23.24 10.57
C LYS A 342 -22.75 -24.33 11.19
N GLY A 343 -22.27 -25.31 10.41
CA GLY A 343 -21.28 -26.31 10.84
C GLY A 343 -19.86 -25.75 10.90
N GLY A 344 -18.89 -26.52 11.36
CA GLY A 344 -17.51 -26.07 11.65
C GLY A 344 -16.78 -25.30 10.54
N GLN A 345 -17.16 -25.48 9.27
CA GLN A 345 -16.78 -24.61 8.16
C GLN A 345 -18.05 -24.12 7.45
N GLN A 346 -18.20 -22.81 7.35
CA GLN A 346 -19.30 -22.18 6.65
C GLN A 346 -19.30 -22.63 5.17
N GLN A 347 -20.43 -23.18 4.70
CA GLN A 347 -20.61 -23.63 3.32
C GLN A 347 -21.88 -23.03 2.72
N PHE A 348 -21.71 -22.33 1.61
CA PHE A 348 -22.77 -21.76 0.80
C PHE A 348 -22.80 -22.48 -0.55
N ASN A 349 -23.32 -23.74 -0.51
CA ASN A 349 -23.36 -24.63 -1.66
C ASN A 349 -24.50 -24.28 -2.64
N THR A 350 -24.58 -24.97 -3.78
CA THR A 350 -25.60 -24.72 -4.81
C THR A 350 -27.02 -24.78 -4.26
N ASN A 351 -27.34 -25.76 -3.39
CA ASN A 351 -28.68 -25.87 -2.78
C ASN A 351 -29.06 -24.63 -1.94
N ALA A 352 -28.09 -23.97 -1.33
CA ALA A 352 -28.30 -22.73 -0.60
C ALA A 352 -28.44 -21.55 -1.57
N VAL A 353 -27.55 -21.46 -2.56
CA VAL A 353 -27.53 -20.38 -3.56
C VAL A 353 -28.81 -20.37 -4.39
N GLU A 354 -29.33 -21.52 -4.81
CA GLU A 354 -30.59 -21.68 -5.55
C GLU A 354 -31.79 -21.03 -4.84
N ARG A 355 -31.76 -20.96 -3.52
CA ARG A 355 -32.83 -20.40 -2.69
C ARG A 355 -32.76 -18.90 -2.52
N VAL A 356 -31.70 -18.24 -3.00
CA VAL A 356 -31.60 -16.78 -2.98
C VAL A 356 -32.65 -16.20 -3.91
N VAL A 357 -33.43 -15.26 -3.40
CA VAL A 357 -34.48 -14.55 -4.13
C VAL A 357 -33.99 -13.18 -4.56
N VAL A 358 -34.13 -12.90 -5.86
CA VAL A 358 -33.67 -11.68 -6.51
C VAL A 358 -34.87 -10.89 -7.04
N PRO A 359 -34.95 -9.57 -6.81
CA PRO A 359 -35.89 -8.71 -7.50
C PRO A 359 -35.49 -8.56 -8.96
N VAL A 360 -36.40 -8.84 -9.89
CA VAL A 360 -36.13 -8.83 -11.33
C VAL A 360 -37.04 -7.80 -12.04
N PRO A 361 -36.64 -6.51 -12.05
CA PRO A 361 -37.35 -5.51 -12.83
C PRO A 361 -37.09 -5.69 -14.34
N PRO A 362 -37.81 -4.99 -15.22
CA PRO A 362 -37.54 -5.01 -16.67
C PRO A 362 -36.07 -4.68 -16.99
N LEU A 363 -35.53 -5.25 -18.08
CA LEU A 363 -34.12 -5.12 -18.44
C LEU A 363 -33.65 -3.67 -18.63
N ASP A 364 -34.52 -2.78 -19.11
CA ASP A 364 -34.21 -1.34 -19.25
C ASP A 364 -34.00 -0.67 -17.86
N VAL A 365 -34.78 -1.07 -16.87
CA VAL A 365 -34.63 -0.60 -15.47
C VAL A 365 -33.33 -1.17 -14.86
N GLN A 366 -33.03 -2.46 -15.09
CA GLN A 366 -31.78 -3.07 -14.67
C GLN A 366 -30.57 -2.32 -15.26
N ASN A 367 -30.59 -2.00 -16.56
CA ASN A 367 -29.52 -1.25 -17.21
C ASN A 367 -29.33 0.15 -16.61
N ARG A 368 -30.42 0.86 -16.30
CA ARG A 368 -30.32 2.18 -15.64
C ARG A 368 -29.69 2.07 -14.26
N ILE A 369 -30.08 1.08 -13.47
CA ILE A 369 -29.52 0.81 -12.15
C ILE A 369 -28.02 0.48 -12.27
N VAL A 370 -27.64 -0.42 -13.17
CA VAL A 370 -26.26 -0.79 -13.45
C VAL A 370 -25.42 0.44 -13.82
N ASN A 371 -25.90 1.28 -14.75
CA ASN A 371 -25.16 2.47 -15.18
C ASN A 371 -24.90 3.44 -14.02
N VAL A 372 -25.87 3.65 -13.14
CA VAL A 372 -25.70 4.51 -11.96
C VAL A 372 -24.67 3.89 -10.99
N LEU A 373 -24.82 2.61 -10.67
CA LEU A 373 -23.96 1.93 -9.70
C LEU A 373 -22.52 1.75 -10.23
N ASP A 374 -22.35 1.45 -11.52
CA ASP A 374 -21.03 1.36 -12.16
C ASP A 374 -20.28 2.70 -12.15
N ASN A 375 -20.99 3.83 -12.33
CA ASN A 375 -20.38 5.15 -12.23
C ASN A 375 -19.91 5.46 -10.79
N PHE A 376 -20.71 5.11 -9.78
CA PHE A 376 -20.29 5.24 -8.39
C PHE A 376 -19.08 4.36 -8.08
N GLU A 377 -19.10 3.12 -8.56
CA GLU A 377 -18.00 2.17 -8.32
C GLU A 377 -16.68 2.67 -8.93
N LYS A 378 -16.70 3.20 -10.15
CA LYS A 378 -15.50 3.79 -10.78
C LYS A 378 -14.87 4.87 -9.93
N ILE A 379 -15.66 5.75 -9.33
CA ILE A 379 -15.17 6.82 -8.46
C ILE A 379 -14.51 6.23 -7.20
N CYS A 380 -15.05 5.13 -6.67
CA CYS A 380 -14.61 4.54 -5.40
C CYS A 380 -13.47 3.52 -5.53
N SER A 381 -13.35 2.84 -6.67
CA SER A 381 -12.47 1.68 -6.82
C SER A 381 -11.48 1.75 -7.97
N ASP A 382 -11.67 2.65 -8.94
CA ASP A 382 -10.77 2.74 -10.08
C ASP A 382 -9.43 3.36 -9.65
N LEU A 383 -8.39 2.54 -9.68
CA LEU A 383 -7.03 2.93 -9.31
C LEU A 383 -6.36 3.87 -10.34
N ASN A 384 -7.00 4.11 -11.49
CA ASN A 384 -6.46 4.94 -12.54
C ASN A 384 -7.20 6.27 -12.72
N ILE A 385 -8.46 6.37 -12.28
CA ILE A 385 -9.32 7.53 -12.58
C ILE A 385 -9.96 8.13 -11.31
N GLY A 386 -10.19 7.33 -10.26
CA GLY A 386 -10.93 7.75 -9.07
C GLY A 386 -10.06 8.36 -7.96
N LEU A 387 -10.66 8.52 -6.77
CA LEU A 387 -9.98 9.00 -5.56
C LEU A 387 -8.72 8.19 -5.21
N PRO A 388 -8.68 6.86 -5.37
CA PRO A 388 -7.44 6.11 -5.16
C PRO A 388 -6.30 6.50 -6.12
N ALA A 389 -6.63 6.88 -7.36
CA ALA A 389 -5.63 7.37 -8.32
C ALA A 389 -5.05 8.73 -7.90
N GLU A 390 -5.89 9.63 -7.40
CA GLU A 390 -5.47 10.94 -6.89
C GLU A 390 -4.52 10.80 -5.70
N ILE A 391 -4.86 9.94 -4.72
CA ILE A 391 -4.01 9.66 -3.55
C ILE A 391 -2.62 9.18 -4.01
N ARG A 392 -2.57 8.21 -4.93
CA ARG A 392 -1.31 7.69 -5.47
C ARG A 392 -0.51 8.76 -6.23
N ALA A 393 -1.20 9.60 -7.01
CA ALA A 393 -0.54 10.66 -7.77
C ALA A 393 0.13 11.68 -6.84
N ARG A 394 -0.52 12.07 -5.75
CA ARG A 394 0.05 12.98 -4.74
C ARG A 394 1.25 12.39 -4.04
N GLN A 395 1.19 11.11 -3.68
CA GLN A 395 2.31 10.43 -3.06
C GLN A 395 3.53 10.37 -3.99
N LYS A 396 3.34 9.98 -5.26
CA LYS A 396 4.41 9.97 -6.27
C LYS A 396 4.97 11.38 -6.54
N GLN A 397 4.12 12.39 -6.54
CA GLN A 397 4.54 13.78 -6.69
C GLN A 397 5.44 14.22 -5.53
N TYR A 398 5.09 13.88 -4.28
CA TYR A 398 5.93 14.15 -3.12
C TYR A 398 7.29 13.45 -3.24
N GLU A 399 7.31 12.15 -3.56
CA GLU A 399 8.55 11.37 -3.73
C GLU A 399 9.47 11.99 -4.80
N TYR A 400 8.90 12.37 -5.93
CA TYR A 400 9.65 13.04 -7.01
C TYR A 400 10.30 14.35 -6.55
N TYR A 401 9.55 15.24 -5.89
CA TYR A 401 10.09 16.51 -5.44
C TYR A 401 11.09 16.33 -4.30
N ARG A 402 10.89 15.39 -3.40
CA ARG A 402 11.87 15.04 -2.36
C ARG A 402 13.20 14.65 -2.98
N ASP A 403 13.17 13.70 -3.91
CA ASP A 403 14.40 13.25 -4.55
C ASP A 403 15.08 14.37 -5.34
N LYS A 404 14.32 15.19 -6.04
CA LYS A 404 14.85 16.33 -6.78
C LYS A 404 15.54 17.34 -5.88
N LEU A 405 14.99 17.62 -4.70
CA LEU A 405 15.56 18.57 -3.73
C LEU A 405 16.80 18.02 -3.00
N LEU A 406 16.94 16.70 -2.94
CA LEU A 406 18.07 16.02 -2.30
C LEU A 406 19.18 15.59 -3.29
N THR A 407 18.97 15.81 -4.59
CA THR A 407 19.96 15.51 -5.64
C THR A 407 20.68 16.79 -6.06
N PHE A 408 21.96 16.87 -5.76
CA PHE A 408 22.85 17.94 -6.16
C PHE A 408 23.79 17.44 -7.27
N ALA A 409 24.23 18.32 -8.13
CA ALA A 409 25.25 17.98 -9.11
C ALA A 409 26.63 17.89 -8.44
N GLU A 410 27.31 16.79 -8.69
CA GLU A 410 28.61 16.47 -8.07
C GLU A 410 29.76 17.25 -8.67
N THR A 411 29.62 17.80 -9.87
CA THR A 411 30.68 18.53 -10.59
C THR A 411 30.11 19.66 -11.43
N GLY A 412 30.21 20.88 -10.97
CA GLY A 412 30.03 22.11 -11.77
C GLY A 412 28.65 22.36 -12.39
N ASN A 413 27.72 21.41 -12.28
CA ASN A 413 26.34 21.51 -12.74
C ASN A 413 25.38 21.52 -11.56
N THR A 414 25.01 22.69 -11.10
CA THR A 414 23.96 22.88 -10.09
C THR A 414 22.58 22.40 -10.61
N ILE A 415 21.64 22.14 -9.72
CA ILE A 415 20.23 21.87 -10.09
C ILE A 415 19.71 22.99 -11.00
N LEU A 416 20.18 24.23 -10.81
CA LEU A 416 19.86 25.40 -11.63
C LEU A 416 20.38 25.28 -13.07
N SER A 417 21.62 24.82 -13.27
CA SER A 417 22.15 24.62 -14.62
C SER A 417 21.43 23.52 -15.38
N ARG A 418 20.97 22.45 -14.69
CA ARG A 418 20.11 21.42 -15.30
C ARG A 418 18.71 21.96 -15.68
N ALA A 419 18.13 22.83 -14.84
CA ALA A 419 16.86 23.47 -15.14
C ALA A 419 16.98 24.46 -16.32
N GLU A 420 18.10 25.18 -16.40
CA GLU A 420 18.42 26.08 -17.52
C GLU A 420 18.69 25.29 -18.82
N GLN A 421 19.41 24.17 -18.74
CA GLN A 421 19.62 23.27 -19.87
C GLN A 421 18.30 22.65 -20.37
N SER A 422 17.43 22.20 -19.47
CA SER A 422 16.11 21.66 -19.81
C SER A 422 15.21 22.72 -20.47
N ARG A 423 15.25 23.97 -19.99
CA ARG A 423 14.53 25.10 -20.63
C ARG A 423 15.11 25.45 -22.01
N ALA A 424 16.43 25.40 -22.15
CA ALA A 424 17.09 25.63 -23.43
C ALA A 424 16.77 24.51 -24.44
N GLU A 425 16.71 23.26 -23.99
CA GLU A 425 16.29 22.11 -24.82
C GLU A 425 14.82 22.20 -25.23
N GLN A 426 13.92 22.58 -24.30
CA GLN A 426 12.52 22.84 -24.62
C GLN A 426 12.34 23.97 -25.62
N SER A 427 13.05 25.09 -25.42
CA SER A 427 13.03 26.22 -26.34
C SER A 427 13.56 25.87 -27.75
N ARG A 428 14.62 25.03 -27.83
CA ARG A 428 15.12 24.51 -29.11
C ARG A 428 14.14 23.55 -29.78
N ALA A 429 13.46 22.69 -28.98
CA ALA A 429 12.46 21.78 -29.50
C ALA A 429 11.20 22.51 -30.01
N GLU A 430 10.82 23.62 -29.37
CA GLU A 430 9.73 24.49 -29.83
C GLU A 430 10.12 25.25 -31.13
N GLN A 431 11.34 25.76 -31.22
CA GLN A 431 11.85 26.43 -32.43
C GLN A 431 12.03 25.48 -33.63
N SER A 432 12.25 24.18 -33.37
CA SER A 432 12.35 23.17 -34.43
C SER A 432 10.99 22.66 -34.92
N ARG A 433 9.89 23.01 -34.23
CA ARG A 433 8.50 22.68 -34.60
C ARG A 433 7.74 23.85 -35.25
N ALA A 434 8.32 25.04 -35.24
CA ALA A 434 7.83 26.21 -35.94
C ALA A 434 8.50 26.37 -37.30
#